data_f81193af326cc546bbd5246788d23624
#
_entry.id   f81193af326cc546bbd5246788d23624
#
_cell.length_a   1.000
_cell.length_b   1.000
_cell.length_c   1.000
_cell.angle_alpha   90.00
_cell.angle_beta   90.00
_cell.angle_gamma   90.00
#
_symmetry.space_group_name_H-M   'P 1'
#
loop_
_entity.id
_entity.type
_entity.pdbx_description
1 polymer ?
#
loop_
_entity_poly.entity_id
_entity_poly.type
_entity_poly.pdbx_seq_one_letter_code
_entity_poly.pdbx_strand_id
1 'polypeptide(L)'
;LLFSDPGARRIHRLDPRTNEVSVLVAESNESHGVIEDSSGRLVSAQAWDGSTRIGVIYPPDRVEVLADSYDGQPFSRPNDLIVAKNGGVYFTDPGLTSGQAAALVERYDGRPLGPRLPPAVYYIPPGGEAIRIEEQMIRPNGIQLSPDEKTLYISDSNGEHVIAWDIQPDGLVRNRRDFGALTGRSTR
;
A
#
# COMPACT_ATOMS: atom_id res chain seq x y z
N LEU A 1 -12.88 2.88 -14.85
CA LEU A 1 -12.11 3.35 -13.71
C LEU A 1 -12.45 2.50 -12.48
N LEU A 2 -11.43 2.13 -11.68
CA LEU A 2 -11.60 1.45 -10.40
C LEU A 2 -11.22 2.39 -9.27
N PHE A 3 -11.88 2.27 -8.14
CA PHE A 3 -11.54 2.98 -6.91
C PHE A 3 -11.95 2.19 -5.67
N SER A 4 -11.17 2.33 -4.61
CA SER A 4 -11.43 1.71 -3.32
C SER A 4 -12.28 2.62 -2.42
N ASP A 5 -13.14 2.02 -1.61
CA ASP A 5 -13.83 2.62 -0.47
C ASP A 5 -13.45 1.80 0.77
N PRO A 6 -12.35 2.16 1.46
CA PRO A 6 -11.88 1.40 2.61
C PRO A 6 -12.90 1.35 3.75
N GLY A 7 -13.61 2.46 3.98
CA GLY A 7 -14.62 2.56 5.04
C GLY A 7 -15.79 1.61 4.83
N ALA A 8 -16.28 1.47 3.61
CA ALA A 8 -17.31 0.49 3.24
C ALA A 8 -16.73 -0.89 2.90
N ARG A 9 -15.42 -1.06 2.90
CA ARG A 9 -14.69 -2.29 2.52
C ARG A 9 -15.07 -2.78 1.13
N ARG A 10 -15.09 -1.87 0.14
CA ARG A 10 -15.51 -2.17 -1.23
C ARG A 10 -14.51 -1.65 -2.25
N ILE A 11 -14.47 -2.31 -3.40
CA ILE A 11 -13.87 -1.78 -4.61
C ILE A 11 -15.00 -1.56 -5.62
N HIS A 12 -15.05 -0.37 -6.18
CA HIS A 12 -16.06 0.05 -7.13
C HIS A 12 -15.48 0.16 -8.54
N ARG A 13 -16.35 -0.05 -9.52
CA ARG A 13 -16.09 0.23 -10.93
C ARG A 13 -17.03 1.30 -11.43
N LEU A 14 -16.45 2.37 -11.98
CA LEU A 14 -17.18 3.39 -12.74
C LEU A 14 -17.07 3.07 -14.24
N ASP A 15 -18.18 2.94 -14.93
CA ASP A 15 -18.22 2.96 -16.40
C ASP A 15 -18.22 4.42 -16.88
N PRO A 16 -17.17 4.90 -17.56
CA PRO A 16 -17.10 6.30 -17.97
C PRO A 16 -18.05 6.66 -19.13
N ARG A 17 -18.68 5.68 -19.78
CA ARG A 17 -19.64 5.92 -20.86
C ARG A 17 -21.05 6.16 -20.33
N THR A 18 -21.42 5.48 -19.24
CA THR A 18 -22.75 5.57 -18.66
C THR A 18 -22.78 6.37 -17.35
N ASN A 19 -21.60 6.64 -16.75
CA ASN A 19 -21.43 7.18 -15.40
C ASN A 19 -22.03 6.27 -14.30
N GLU A 20 -22.26 5.00 -14.60
CA GLU A 20 -22.76 4.06 -13.61
C GLU A 20 -21.61 3.56 -12.72
N VAL A 21 -21.87 3.55 -11.42
CA VAL A 21 -20.99 2.97 -10.42
C VAL A 21 -21.56 1.64 -9.95
N SER A 22 -20.74 0.60 -10.01
CA SER A 22 -21.08 -0.74 -9.52
C SER A 22 -20.07 -1.24 -8.50
N VAL A 23 -20.47 -2.12 -7.60
CA VAL A 23 -19.57 -2.81 -6.69
C VAL A 23 -18.90 -3.95 -7.46
N LEU A 24 -17.57 -3.92 -7.55
CA LEU A 24 -16.78 -4.98 -8.15
C LEU A 24 -16.34 -6.02 -7.10
N VAL A 25 -15.89 -5.56 -5.93
CA VAL A 25 -15.54 -6.41 -4.78
C VAL A 25 -16.31 -5.93 -3.57
N ALA A 26 -17.15 -6.79 -2.99
CA ALA A 26 -18.06 -6.44 -1.89
C ALA A 26 -17.37 -6.52 -0.51
N GLU A 27 -16.31 -7.32 -0.37
CA GLU A 27 -15.54 -7.49 0.86
C GLU A 27 -14.04 -7.32 0.53
N SER A 28 -13.58 -6.07 0.53
CA SER A 28 -12.24 -5.73 0.08
C SER A 28 -11.18 -5.76 1.18
N ASN A 29 -11.52 -6.22 2.37
CA ASN A 29 -10.59 -6.28 3.51
C ASN A 29 -9.96 -4.91 3.84
N GLU A 30 -10.78 -3.83 3.78
CA GLU A 30 -10.33 -2.45 3.96
C GLU A 30 -9.19 -2.07 2.98
N SER A 31 -9.37 -2.41 1.69
CA SER A 31 -8.41 -2.07 0.64
C SER A 31 -8.25 -0.57 0.50
N HIS A 32 -7.00 -0.11 0.52
CA HIS A 32 -6.60 1.26 0.20
C HIS A 32 -6.14 1.34 -1.25
N GLY A 33 -4.85 1.15 -1.53
CA GLY A 33 -4.34 1.06 -2.89
C GLY A 33 -4.85 -0.18 -3.61
N VAL A 34 -5.18 -0.04 -4.88
CA VAL A 34 -5.54 -1.14 -5.77
C VAL A 34 -5.00 -0.87 -7.17
N ILE A 35 -4.38 -1.86 -7.77
CA ILE A 35 -3.83 -1.78 -9.12
C ILE A 35 -4.10 -3.07 -9.88
N GLU A 36 -4.30 -2.95 -11.19
CA GLU A 36 -4.39 -4.08 -12.10
C GLU A 36 -2.98 -4.47 -12.57
N ASP A 37 -2.62 -5.74 -12.42
CA ASP A 37 -1.37 -6.28 -12.93
C ASP A 37 -1.47 -6.65 -14.44
N SER A 38 -0.34 -7.03 -15.03
CA SER A 38 -0.27 -7.38 -16.45
C SER A 38 -1.12 -8.60 -16.86
N SER A 39 -1.62 -9.38 -15.89
CA SER A 39 -2.49 -10.55 -16.12
C SER A 39 -3.97 -10.25 -15.88
N GLY A 40 -4.33 -8.98 -15.61
CA GLY A 40 -5.70 -8.55 -15.33
C GLY A 40 -6.18 -8.89 -13.91
N ARG A 41 -5.26 -9.21 -12.98
CA ARG A 41 -5.61 -9.40 -11.56
C ARG A 41 -5.53 -8.07 -10.83
N LEU A 42 -6.42 -7.83 -9.88
CA LEU A 42 -6.31 -6.69 -8.99
C LEU A 42 -5.49 -7.06 -7.74
N VAL A 43 -4.36 -6.41 -7.60
CA VAL A 43 -3.51 -6.47 -6.41
C VAL A 43 -3.86 -5.30 -5.50
N SER A 44 -3.94 -5.53 -4.20
CA SER A 44 -4.45 -4.55 -3.24
C SER A 44 -3.64 -4.52 -1.95
N ALA A 45 -3.48 -3.31 -1.41
CA ALA A 45 -3.02 -3.08 -0.04
C ALA A 45 -4.22 -3.14 0.91
N GLN A 46 -4.30 -4.20 1.71
CA GLN A 46 -5.42 -4.55 2.55
C GLN A 46 -5.09 -4.25 4.01
N ALA A 47 -5.86 -3.38 4.62
CA ALA A 47 -5.51 -2.78 5.92
C ALA A 47 -6.44 -3.20 7.09
N TRP A 48 -7.35 -4.17 6.89
CA TRP A 48 -8.21 -4.66 7.97
C TRP A 48 -7.38 -5.28 9.08
N ASP A 49 -7.54 -4.76 10.30
CA ASP A 49 -6.75 -5.22 11.42
C ASP A 49 -6.96 -6.71 11.74
N GLY A 50 -5.84 -7.43 12.04
CA GLY A 50 -5.80 -8.88 12.19
C GLY A 50 -5.76 -9.65 10.86
N SER A 51 -5.76 -8.94 9.71
CA SER A 51 -5.74 -9.53 8.37
C SER A 51 -5.06 -8.60 7.34
N THR A 52 -4.16 -7.73 7.83
CA THR A 52 -3.37 -6.82 6.99
C THR A 52 -2.47 -7.60 6.03
N ARG A 53 -2.48 -7.23 4.73
CA ARG A 53 -1.70 -7.94 3.71
C ARG A 53 -1.60 -7.19 2.39
N ILE A 54 -0.70 -7.62 1.56
CA ILE A 54 -0.69 -7.37 0.13
C ILE A 54 -1.15 -8.64 -0.57
N GLY A 55 -2.09 -8.54 -1.49
CA GLY A 55 -2.59 -9.72 -2.17
C GLY A 55 -3.49 -9.43 -3.36
N VAL A 56 -3.67 -10.44 -4.19
CA VAL A 56 -4.66 -10.45 -5.27
C VAL A 56 -6.05 -10.57 -4.65
N ILE A 57 -6.95 -9.67 -5.03
CA ILE A 57 -8.31 -9.62 -4.49
C ILE A 57 -9.39 -9.88 -5.53
N TYR A 58 -9.01 -9.83 -6.82
CA TYR A 58 -9.90 -10.08 -7.93
C TYR A 58 -9.10 -10.65 -9.13
N PRO A 59 -9.65 -11.58 -9.94
CA PRO A 59 -11.00 -12.17 -9.81
C PRO A 59 -11.10 -13.15 -8.62
N PRO A 60 -12.32 -13.53 -8.19
CA PRO A 60 -12.53 -14.33 -6.97
C PRO A 60 -11.85 -15.72 -6.99
N ASP A 61 -11.67 -16.31 -8.15
CA ASP A 61 -11.02 -17.61 -8.36
C ASP A 61 -9.47 -17.54 -8.36
N ARG A 62 -8.90 -16.33 -8.24
CA ARG A 62 -7.46 -16.07 -8.21
C ARG A 62 -6.98 -15.30 -6.99
N VAL A 63 -7.80 -15.26 -5.94
CA VAL A 63 -7.43 -14.58 -4.67
C VAL A 63 -6.21 -15.26 -4.07
N GLU A 64 -5.19 -14.45 -3.74
CA GLU A 64 -3.89 -14.92 -3.28
C GLU A 64 -3.28 -13.91 -2.30
N VAL A 65 -2.67 -14.40 -1.23
CA VAL A 65 -1.85 -13.56 -0.33
C VAL A 65 -0.43 -13.55 -0.87
N LEU A 66 0.09 -12.36 -1.19
CA LEU A 66 1.47 -12.18 -1.64
C LEU A 66 2.42 -11.98 -0.45
N ALA A 67 1.99 -11.21 0.54
CA ALA A 67 2.69 -11.06 1.82
C ALA A 67 1.71 -10.52 2.89
N ASP A 68 1.82 -10.98 4.13
CA ASP A 68 1.04 -10.52 5.28
C ASP A 68 1.90 -10.09 6.47
N SER A 69 3.20 -10.32 6.39
CA SER A 69 4.14 -10.10 7.48
C SER A 69 5.55 -9.78 6.97
N TYR A 70 6.35 -9.21 7.85
CA TYR A 70 7.78 -9.01 7.69
C TYR A 70 8.47 -9.38 9.02
N ASP A 71 9.51 -10.23 8.95
CA ASP A 71 10.26 -10.71 10.12
C ASP A 71 9.34 -11.29 11.21
N GLY A 72 8.33 -12.07 10.79
CA GLY A 72 7.36 -12.71 11.65
C GLY A 72 6.33 -11.78 12.32
N GLN A 73 6.31 -10.49 11.97
CA GLN A 73 5.33 -9.53 12.48
C GLN A 73 4.38 -9.08 11.36
N PRO A 74 3.07 -8.99 11.63
CA PRO A 74 2.11 -8.52 10.64
C PRO A 74 2.36 -7.06 10.28
N PHE A 75 2.05 -6.71 9.04
CA PHE A 75 2.06 -5.30 8.60
C PHE A 75 1.11 -4.47 9.46
N SER A 76 1.44 -3.19 9.65
CA SER A 76 0.64 -2.30 10.49
C SER A 76 -0.63 -1.83 9.78
N ARG A 77 -0.48 -1.22 8.61
CA ARG A 77 -1.58 -0.66 7.82
C ARG A 77 -1.15 -0.38 6.37
N PRO A 78 -0.92 -1.41 5.56
CA PRO A 78 -0.56 -1.21 4.16
C PRO A 78 -1.49 -0.21 3.47
N ASN A 79 -0.92 0.74 2.72
CA ASN A 79 -1.70 1.85 2.18
C ASN A 79 -1.74 1.88 0.66
N ASP A 80 -0.59 1.99 0.00
CA ASP A 80 -0.53 2.09 -1.44
C ASP A 80 0.50 1.12 -2.02
N LEU A 81 0.34 0.78 -3.31
CA LEU A 81 1.22 -0.19 -3.97
C LEU A 81 1.32 0.07 -5.47
N ILE A 82 2.41 -0.42 -6.04
CA ILE A 82 2.62 -0.48 -7.49
C ILE A 82 3.22 -1.84 -7.86
N VAL A 83 2.71 -2.43 -8.94
CA VAL A 83 3.24 -3.67 -9.50
C VAL A 83 4.16 -3.34 -10.66
N ALA A 84 5.41 -3.79 -10.59
CA ALA A 84 6.39 -3.66 -11.66
C ALA A 84 6.12 -4.66 -12.79
N LYS A 85 6.62 -4.39 -14.01
CA LYS A 85 6.45 -5.27 -15.18
C LYS A 85 7.00 -6.69 -14.97
N ASN A 86 8.00 -6.83 -14.12
CA ASN A 86 8.55 -8.14 -13.75
C ASN A 86 7.65 -8.92 -12.75
N GLY A 87 6.55 -8.32 -12.27
CA GLY A 87 5.65 -8.90 -11.28
C GLY A 87 6.02 -8.63 -9.83
N GLY A 88 7.12 -7.92 -9.56
CA GLY A 88 7.47 -7.46 -8.21
C GLY A 88 6.52 -6.38 -7.72
N VAL A 89 6.28 -6.31 -6.41
CA VAL A 89 5.33 -5.35 -5.82
C VAL A 89 6.06 -4.46 -4.82
N TYR A 90 6.00 -3.15 -5.03
CA TYR A 90 6.42 -2.16 -4.05
C TYR A 90 5.20 -1.65 -3.31
N PHE A 91 5.28 -1.50 -1.99
CA PHE A 91 4.16 -0.98 -1.21
C PHE A 91 4.62 -0.17 0.00
N THR A 92 3.73 0.70 0.47
CA THR A 92 3.92 1.52 1.65
C THR A 92 3.12 0.99 2.83
N ASP A 93 3.72 0.99 4.01
CA ASP A 93 3.04 0.81 5.29
C ASP A 93 3.31 2.04 6.17
N PRO A 94 2.40 3.02 6.19
CA PRO A 94 2.56 4.25 6.99
C PRO A 94 2.40 4.03 8.50
N GLY A 95 2.21 2.81 8.95
CA GLY A 95 1.90 2.53 10.34
C GLY A 95 0.54 3.07 10.78
N LEU A 96 0.29 3.05 12.08
CA LEU A 96 -0.90 3.63 12.70
C LEU A 96 -0.58 4.99 13.32
N THR A 97 -1.46 5.97 13.10
CA THR A 97 -1.48 7.18 13.96
C THR A 97 -2.03 6.83 15.34
N SER A 98 -1.74 7.70 16.34
CA SER A 98 -2.32 7.52 17.68
C SER A 98 -3.85 7.47 17.67
N GLY A 99 -4.51 8.29 16.83
CA GLY A 99 -5.96 8.26 16.66
C GLY A 99 -6.47 6.96 16.03
N GLN A 100 -5.77 6.43 15.02
CA GLN A 100 -6.10 5.13 14.44
C GLN A 100 -5.90 3.99 15.43
N ALA A 101 -4.81 4.01 16.19
CA ALA A 101 -4.55 3.03 17.24
C ALA A 101 -5.64 3.08 18.32
N ALA A 102 -6.04 4.27 18.79
CA ALA A 102 -7.12 4.44 19.75
C ALA A 102 -8.47 3.89 19.23
N ALA A 103 -8.82 4.19 17.97
CA ALA A 103 -10.05 3.69 17.35
C ALA A 103 -10.06 2.16 17.20
N LEU A 104 -8.90 1.55 16.95
CA LEU A 104 -8.79 0.08 16.92
C LEU A 104 -8.93 -0.52 18.32
N VAL A 105 -8.31 0.08 19.36
CA VAL A 105 -8.48 -0.36 20.74
C VAL A 105 -9.95 -0.28 21.14
N GLU A 106 -10.65 0.80 20.80
CA GLU A 106 -12.10 0.92 21.05
C GLU A 106 -12.91 -0.16 20.31
N ARG A 107 -12.60 -0.42 19.03
CA ARG A 107 -13.23 -1.49 18.23
C ARG A 107 -13.07 -2.88 18.86
N TYR A 108 -11.99 -3.12 19.58
CA TYR A 108 -11.69 -4.38 20.24
C TYR A 108 -11.96 -4.37 21.75
N ASP A 109 -12.93 -3.61 22.20
CA ASP A 109 -13.39 -3.56 23.61
C ASP A 109 -12.25 -3.27 24.61
N GLY A 110 -11.36 -2.37 24.24
CA GLY A 110 -10.23 -1.95 25.08
C GLY A 110 -9.04 -2.92 25.11
N ARG A 111 -9.01 -3.95 24.25
CA ARG A 111 -7.86 -4.85 24.19
C ARG A 111 -6.63 -4.13 23.62
N PRO A 112 -5.46 -4.30 24.25
CA PRO A 112 -4.23 -3.72 23.70
C PRO A 112 -3.94 -4.26 22.31
N LEU A 113 -3.47 -3.39 21.42
CA LEU A 113 -2.93 -3.82 20.15
C LEU A 113 -1.62 -4.57 20.36
N GLY A 114 -1.42 -5.65 19.61
CA GLY A 114 -0.14 -6.36 19.57
C GLY A 114 1.01 -5.50 19.01
N PRO A 115 2.25 -6.02 19.03
CA PRO A 115 3.39 -5.37 18.38
C PRO A 115 3.07 -5.04 16.92
N ARG A 116 3.54 -3.87 16.46
CA ARG A 116 3.31 -3.37 15.10
C ARG A 116 4.64 -2.97 14.48
N LEU A 117 4.77 -3.23 13.19
CA LEU A 117 5.90 -2.74 12.43
C LEU A 117 5.87 -1.20 12.35
N PRO A 118 7.03 -0.53 12.45
CA PRO A 118 7.12 0.91 12.24
C PRO A 118 6.79 1.26 10.78
N PRO A 119 6.52 2.56 10.50
CA PRO A 119 6.38 3.01 9.12
C PRO A 119 7.56 2.58 8.25
N ALA A 120 7.27 2.01 7.10
CA ALA A 120 8.30 1.52 6.19
C ALA A 120 7.77 1.36 4.75
N VAL A 121 8.70 1.14 3.84
CA VAL A 121 8.43 0.75 2.46
C VAL A 121 9.03 -0.63 2.22
N TYR A 122 8.31 -1.44 1.48
CA TYR A 122 8.66 -2.82 1.21
C TYR A 122 8.66 -3.13 -0.28
N TYR A 123 9.40 -4.16 -0.63
CA TYR A 123 9.40 -4.78 -1.94
C TYR A 123 9.13 -6.28 -1.79
N ILE A 124 8.22 -6.82 -2.57
CA ILE A 124 7.96 -8.27 -2.70
C ILE A 124 8.49 -8.68 -4.07
N PRO A 125 9.62 -9.40 -4.15
CA PRO A 125 10.07 -9.94 -5.43
C PRO A 125 9.08 -11.02 -5.94
N PRO A 126 9.05 -11.28 -7.26
CA PRO A 126 8.19 -12.32 -7.80
C PRO A 126 8.40 -13.68 -7.11
N GLY A 127 7.35 -14.20 -6.45
CA GLY A 127 7.40 -15.47 -5.72
C GLY A 127 8.29 -15.49 -4.47
N GLY A 128 8.75 -14.31 -4.00
CA GLY A 128 9.57 -14.18 -2.80
C GLY A 128 8.84 -13.56 -1.62
N GLU A 129 9.56 -13.39 -0.52
CA GLU A 129 9.07 -12.75 0.69
C GLU A 129 9.25 -11.23 0.65
N ALA A 130 8.54 -10.50 1.50
CA ALA A 130 8.68 -9.07 1.62
C ALA A 130 10.06 -8.66 2.15
N ILE A 131 10.67 -7.68 1.52
CA ILE A 131 11.95 -7.09 1.90
C ILE A 131 11.68 -5.63 2.28
N ARG A 132 12.13 -5.19 3.46
CA ARG A 132 12.04 -3.79 3.85
C ARG A 132 13.14 -3.00 3.16
N ILE A 133 12.76 -1.97 2.38
CA ILE A 133 13.69 -1.20 1.55
C ILE A 133 13.88 0.23 2.03
N GLU A 134 12.99 0.77 2.86
CA GLU A 134 13.09 2.12 3.44
C GLU A 134 12.37 2.16 4.79
N GLU A 135 12.99 2.79 5.81
CA GLU A 135 12.47 2.91 7.18
C GLU A 135 12.67 4.30 7.80
N GLN A 136 13.16 5.27 7.02
CA GLN A 136 13.45 6.62 7.52
C GLN A 136 12.34 7.64 7.18
N MET A 137 11.31 7.21 6.46
CA MET A 137 10.14 8.06 6.19
C MET A 137 9.23 8.13 7.40
N ILE A 138 8.66 9.30 7.64
CA ILE A 138 7.75 9.52 8.79
C ILE A 138 6.41 8.83 8.54
N ARG A 139 5.86 8.98 7.33
CA ARG A 139 4.56 8.41 6.94
C ARG A 139 4.51 8.17 5.42
N PRO A 140 5.20 7.13 4.91
CA PRO A 140 5.15 6.80 3.50
C PRO A 140 3.70 6.51 3.08
N ASN A 141 3.28 7.05 1.93
CA ASN A 141 1.89 6.94 1.47
C ASN A 141 1.86 6.61 -0.03
N GLY A 142 1.55 7.58 -0.90
CA GLY A 142 1.51 7.35 -2.34
C GLY A 142 2.83 6.84 -2.89
N ILE A 143 2.78 5.84 -3.77
CA ILE A 143 3.94 5.19 -4.38
C ILE A 143 3.77 5.07 -5.89
N GLN A 144 4.82 5.30 -6.66
CA GLN A 144 4.78 5.19 -8.12
C GLN A 144 6.15 4.85 -8.70
N LEU A 145 6.15 4.16 -9.84
CA LEU A 145 7.33 3.91 -10.67
C LEU A 145 7.43 4.94 -11.81
N SER A 146 8.66 5.25 -12.21
CA SER A 146 8.86 5.93 -13.50
C SER A 146 8.40 5.04 -14.67
N PRO A 147 8.07 5.60 -15.86
CA PRO A 147 7.63 4.80 -17.00
C PRO A 147 8.63 3.74 -17.48
N ASP A 148 9.92 3.97 -17.25
CA ASP A 148 11.01 3.03 -17.55
C ASP A 148 11.33 2.09 -16.36
N GLU A 149 10.62 2.24 -15.23
CA GLU A 149 10.76 1.48 -13.99
C GLU A 149 12.17 1.51 -13.38
N LYS A 150 12.93 2.57 -13.65
CA LYS A 150 14.26 2.77 -13.05
C LYS A 150 14.24 3.62 -11.79
N THR A 151 13.13 4.30 -11.52
CA THR A 151 12.99 5.18 -10.35
C THR A 151 11.70 4.86 -9.61
N LEU A 152 11.81 4.72 -8.29
CA LEU A 152 10.70 4.62 -7.36
C LEU A 152 10.46 5.98 -6.72
N TYR A 153 9.22 6.46 -6.73
CA TYR A 153 8.79 7.69 -6.09
C TYR A 153 7.84 7.40 -4.95
N ILE A 154 8.03 8.03 -3.80
CA ILE A 154 7.16 7.88 -2.64
C ILE A 154 6.90 9.25 -2.01
N SER A 155 5.64 9.55 -1.75
CA SER A 155 5.25 10.72 -0.96
C SER A 155 5.29 10.40 0.53
N ASP A 156 5.90 11.29 1.31
CA ASP A 156 5.80 11.24 2.77
C ASP A 156 4.70 12.20 3.24
N SER A 157 3.57 11.65 3.69
CA SER A 157 2.42 12.48 4.10
C SER A 157 2.70 13.39 5.29
N ASN A 158 3.71 13.10 6.09
CA ASN A 158 4.18 13.92 7.21
C ASN A 158 5.57 14.52 6.96
N GLY A 159 6.22 14.16 5.85
CA GLY A 159 7.44 14.77 5.36
C GLY A 159 7.19 16.03 4.54
N GLU A 160 8.24 16.60 4.00
CA GLU A 160 8.21 17.84 3.21
C GLU A 160 8.42 17.58 1.72
N HIS A 161 8.74 16.35 1.33
CA HIS A 161 9.15 16.00 -0.02
C HIS A 161 8.53 14.71 -0.53
N VAL A 162 8.41 14.62 -1.85
CA VAL A 162 8.39 13.34 -2.55
C VAL A 162 9.84 12.87 -2.64
N ILE A 163 10.10 11.64 -2.25
CA ILE A 163 11.43 11.04 -2.28
C ILE A 163 11.53 10.10 -3.49
N ALA A 164 12.71 10.07 -4.11
CA ALA A 164 13.02 9.19 -5.22
C ALA A 164 14.22 8.31 -4.92
N TRP A 165 14.21 7.10 -5.47
CA TRP A 165 15.30 6.12 -5.43
C TRP A 165 15.55 5.52 -6.81
N ASP A 166 16.78 5.13 -7.08
CA ASP A 166 17.12 4.33 -8.25
C ASP A 166 16.87 2.85 -7.94
N ILE A 167 16.10 2.19 -8.82
CA ILE A 167 15.81 0.76 -8.71
C ILE A 167 16.97 -0.03 -9.32
N GLN A 168 17.43 -1.04 -8.60
CA GLN A 168 18.50 -1.94 -9.01
C GLN A 168 17.91 -3.17 -9.75
N PRO A 169 18.73 -3.94 -10.47
CA PRO A 169 18.25 -5.15 -11.18
C PRO A 169 17.61 -6.21 -10.27
N ASP A 170 17.94 -6.24 -9.00
CA ASP A 170 17.34 -7.11 -7.97
C ASP A 170 16.04 -6.55 -7.37
N GLY A 171 15.59 -5.37 -7.81
CA GLY A 171 14.42 -4.66 -7.27
C GLY A 171 14.68 -3.85 -6.01
N LEU A 172 15.86 -3.94 -5.42
CA LEU A 172 16.22 -3.09 -4.27
C LEU A 172 16.48 -1.65 -4.72
N VAL A 173 16.47 -0.71 -3.78
CA VAL A 173 16.58 0.71 -4.08
C VAL A 173 17.88 1.31 -3.53
N ARG A 174 18.42 2.32 -4.24
CA ARG A 174 19.62 3.07 -3.84
C ARG A 174 19.47 4.56 -4.20
N ASN A 175 20.46 5.36 -3.81
CA ASN A 175 20.55 6.77 -4.18
C ASN A 175 19.30 7.57 -3.82
N ARG A 176 18.87 7.48 -2.54
CA ARG A 176 17.79 8.29 -1.99
C ARG A 176 18.04 9.77 -2.23
N ARG A 177 17.04 10.46 -2.77
CA ARG A 177 17.10 11.90 -3.03
C ARG A 177 15.72 12.55 -2.93
N ASP A 178 15.69 13.82 -2.55
CA ASP A 178 14.50 14.63 -2.64
C ASP A 178 14.18 14.89 -4.12
N PHE A 179 12.96 14.54 -4.54
CA PHE A 179 12.51 14.73 -5.91
C PHE A 179 11.75 16.03 -6.08
N GLY A 180 10.87 16.36 -5.13
CA GLY A 180 10.07 17.58 -5.18
C GLY A 180 9.50 17.94 -3.83
N ALA A 181 9.48 19.23 -3.52
CA ALA A 181 8.89 19.75 -2.29
C ALA A 181 7.36 19.66 -2.34
N LEU A 182 6.77 19.21 -1.24
CA LEU A 182 5.32 19.26 -1.04
C LEU A 182 4.93 20.68 -0.59
N THR A 183 4.55 21.51 -1.55
CA THR A 183 4.08 22.89 -1.29
C THR A 183 2.61 22.89 -0.90
N GLY A 184 2.21 23.81 0.00
CA GLY A 184 0.80 24.00 0.36
C GLY A 184 0.37 23.33 1.67
N ARG A 185 1.28 22.82 2.49
CA ARG A 185 0.93 22.46 3.87
C ARG A 185 0.55 23.71 4.65
N SER A 186 -0.73 23.82 4.98
CA SER A 186 -1.17 24.69 6.05
C SER A 186 -0.54 24.17 7.35
N THR A 187 0.40 24.91 7.91
CA THR A 187 0.79 24.71 9.31
C THR A 187 -0.45 24.97 10.17
N ARG A 188 -1.12 23.93 10.58
CA ARG A 188 -2.15 23.97 11.62
C ARG A 188 -1.57 23.48 12.93
#